data_8a6586b45734697589664404f2326caa
#
_entry.id   8a6586b45734697589664404f2326caa
#
_cell.length_a   1.000
_cell.length_b   1.000
_cell.length_c   1.000
_cell.angle_alpha   90.00
_cell.angle_beta   90.00
_cell.angle_gamma   90.00
#
_symmetry.space_group_name_H-M   'P 1'
#
loop_
_entity.id
_entity.type
_entity.pdbx_description
1 polymer ?
#
loop_
_entity_poly.entity_id
_entity_poly.type
_entity_poly.pdbx_seq_one_letter_code
_entity_poly.pdbx_strand_id
1 'polypeptide(L)'
;MSRPAQLDRRGFLALAPALGAAGLLAACSRTQVGTGTPKEDVGLLAKLREQGFVKVGFAGEAPYGFQDGGELSGEAPTLHRAIFKALGVPELRPALTDFGSLIPGLLAGRFDVVSAGMSITPERCGKVIFSQPEFVSPTALMVRQGNPKRLSDFASCAREGATVGVLTAAVEASYAKAAGVPDDAVKSLAKQQDGLDALLAGRIDAFALTGISLRWLARTNQGAAVEVGSPFVPEVGGVRQWSAGGAVFRPGARDLRDAFDRELAKITGDAGRYVGLVGRFGFTAKEAPPRSLRTADLCAGKGPA
;
A
#
# COMPACT_ATOMS: atom_id res chain seq x y z
N MET A 1 32.88 -12.00 59.12
CA MET A 1 31.79 -12.17 60.06
C MET A 1 31.25 -10.81 60.41
N SER A 2 30.03 -10.46 59.95
CA SER A 2 29.10 -9.50 60.53
C SER A 2 27.94 -9.30 59.53
N ARG A 3 26.78 -9.72 59.98
CA ARG A 3 25.47 -9.62 59.19
C ARG A 3 24.93 -8.20 59.25
N PRO A 4 24.22 -7.72 58.24
CA PRO A 4 23.45 -6.48 58.30
C PRO A 4 22.08 -6.74 58.96
N ALA A 5 21.64 -5.72 59.70
CA ALA A 5 20.38 -5.66 60.45
C ALA A 5 19.19 -5.38 59.54
N GLN A 6 18.09 -6.10 59.80
CA GLN A 6 16.74 -5.84 59.27
C GLN A 6 16.14 -4.64 60.01
N LEU A 7 15.52 -3.71 59.30
CA LEU A 7 14.66 -2.65 59.84
C LEU A 7 13.20 -2.98 59.59
N ASP A 8 12.50 -3.09 60.71
CA ASP A 8 11.13 -3.54 60.89
C ASP A 8 10.09 -2.48 60.51
N ARG A 9 9.00 -2.93 59.91
CA ARG A 9 7.79 -2.15 59.65
C ARG A 9 6.95 -2.18 60.91
N ARG A 10 6.74 -1.03 61.56
CA ARG A 10 5.53 -0.73 62.37
C ARG A 10 5.67 0.60 63.11
N GLY A 11 4.68 1.45 62.88
CA GLY A 11 4.34 2.50 63.87
C GLY A 11 4.52 3.92 63.37
N PHE A 12 3.46 4.50 62.90
CA PHE A 12 2.99 5.81 63.38
C PHE A 12 1.53 6.04 62.94
N LEU A 13 0.63 5.70 63.84
CA LEU A 13 -0.74 6.14 63.84
C LEU A 13 -0.86 7.36 64.76
N ALA A 14 -1.75 8.27 64.35
CA ALA A 14 -2.43 9.30 65.15
C ALA A 14 -1.78 10.69 65.20
N LEU A 15 -2.41 11.64 64.51
CA LEU A 15 -3.19 12.78 65.13
C LEU A 15 -3.88 13.61 64.01
N ALA A 16 -5.22 13.60 64.03
CA ALA A 16 -6.01 14.68 63.44
C ALA A 16 -6.17 15.81 64.50
N PRO A 17 -6.47 17.09 64.12
CA PRO A 17 -7.83 17.45 63.83
C PRO A 17 -8.05 18.55 62.75
N ALA A 18 -9.18 18.42 62.08
CA ALA A 18 -10.26 19.36 61.75
C ALA A 18 -10.00 20.82 61.32
N LEU A 19 -10.67 21.16 60.25
CA LEU A 19 -11.40 22.36 59.86
C LEU A 19 -10.97 22.98 58.50
N GLY A 20 -11.92 23.01 57.56
CA GLY A 20 -11.80 23.80 56.33
C GLY A 20 -12.64 23.25 55.18
N ALA A 21 -13.97 23.41 55.21
CA ALA A 21 -14.85 23.16 54.11
C ALA A 21 -14.67 24.25 53.03
N ALA A 22 -14.28 23.85 51.81
CA ALA A 22 -14.53 24.63 50.59
C ALA A 22 -14.33 23.76 49.36
N GLY A 23 -15.41 23.45 48.66
CA GLY A 23 -15.53 23.40 47.20
C GLY A 23 -14.66 22.42 46.42
N LEU A 24 -14.90 21.12 46.47
CA LEU A 24 -14.47 20.19 45.44
C LEU A 24 -15.51 20.15 44.31
N LEU A 25 -15.33 21.00 43.30
CA LEU A 25 -15.93 20.80 41.98
C LEU A 25 -15.24 19.61 41.35
N ALA A 26 -15.89 18.46 41.39
CA ALA A 26 -15.49 17.27 40.66
C ALA A 26 -15.57 17.56 39.16
N ALA A 27 -14.43 17.89 38.55
CA ALA A 27 -14.24 17.84 37.10
C ALA A 27 -14.25 16.37 36.66
N CYS A 28 -15.45 15.82 36.45
CA CYS A 28 -15.59 14.59 35.69
C CYS A 28 -15.13 14.88 34.25
N SER A 29 -13.87 14.62 33.97
CA SER A 29 -13.39 14.46 32.60
C SER A 29 -14.14 13.30 32.00
N ARG A 30 -15.28 13.57 31.38
CA ARG A 30 -15.90 12.66 30.42
C ARG A 30 -14.91 12.54 29.27
N THR A 31 -14.16 11.48 29.24
CA THR A 31 -13.51 11.00 28.02
C THR A 31 -14.65 10.66 27.06
N GLN A 32 -15.08 11.64 26.29
CA GLN A 32 -15.89 11.38 25.12
C GLN A 32 -14.99 10.54 24.19
N VAL A 33 -15.29 9.26 24.11
CA VAL A 33 -14.93 8.44 22.95
C VAL A 33 -15.72 9.06 21.80
N GLY A 34 -15.13 10.06 21.19
CA GLY A 34 -15.72 10.73 20.03
C GLY A 34 -15.75 9.73 18.89
N THR A 35 -16.94 9.40 18.46
CA THR A 35 -17.21 9.01 17.08
C THR A 35 -16.91 10.24 16.21
N GLY A 36 -15.63 10.64 16.18
CA GLY A 36 -15.19 11.82 15.47
C GLY A 36 -15.26 11.55 13.98
N THR A 37 -16.12 12.28 13.29
CA THR A 37 -15.92 12.57 11.87
C THR A 37 -14.44 12.88 11.65
N PRO A 38 -13.80 12.29 10.62
CA PRO A 38 -12.39 12.56 10.34
C PRO A 38 -12.18 14.07 10.30
N LYS A 39 -11.26 14.56 11.13
CA LYS A 39 -10.93 15.99 11.15
C LYS A 39 -10.46 16.35 9.74
N GLU A 40 -11.17 17.26 9.08
CA GLU A 40 -10.78 17.70 7.75
C GLU A 40 -9.39 18.36 7.85
N ASP A 41 -8.45 17.86 7.08
CA ASP A 41 -7.11 18.45 6.90
C ASP A 41 -7.21 19.66 5.93
N VAL A 42 -8.17 20.56 6.20
CA VAL A 42 -8.38 21.76 5.40
C VAL A 42 -7.09 22.59 5.41
N GLY A 43 -6.58 22.88 4.20
CA GLY A 43 -5.33 23.62 4.05
C GLY A 43 -4.06 22.77 4.07
N LEU A 44 -4.15 21.43 4.00
CA LEU A 44 -2.96 20.60 3.95
C LEU A 44 -2.06 20.95 2.76
N LEU A 45 -2.62 21.22 1.58
CA LEU A 45 -1.85 21.66 0.42
C LEU A 45 -1.11 22.99 0.68
N ALA A 46 -1.76 23.95 1.35
CA ALA A 46 -1.13 25.22 1.70
C ALA A 46 0.07 25.01 2.64
N LYS A 47 -0.09 24.15 3.64
CA LYS A 47 0.99 23.76 4.56
C LYS A 47 2.14 23.08 3.83
N LEU A 48 1.86 22.16 2.90
CA LEU A 48 2.89 21.48 2.10
C LEU A 48 3.67 22.47 1.21
N ARG A 49 2.98 23.46 0.66
CA ARG A 49 3.63 24.55 -0.11
C ARG A 49 4.54 25.41 0.75
N GLU A 50 4.09 25.79 1.92
CA GLU A 50 4.88 26.59 2.87
C GLU A 50 6.14 25.85 3.32
N GLN A 51 6.03 24.56 3.65
CA GLN A 51 7.17 23.75 4.08
C GLN A 51 8.07 23.30 2.92
N GLY A 52 7.61 23.36 1.65
CA GLY A 52 8.35 23.03 0.44
C GLY A 52 8.53 21.53 0.15
N PHE A 53 7.97 20.64 0.94
CA PHE A 53 8.08 19.20 0.75
C PHE A 53 6.81 18.45 1.14
N VAL A 54 6.68 17.22 0.62
CA VAL A 54 5.69 16.22 1.03
C VAL A 54 6.39 14.93 1.44
N LYS A 55 5.98 14.33 2.56
CA LYS A 55 6.47 13.02 2.98
C LYS A 55 5.69 11.93 2.27
N VAL A 56 6.38 10.98 1.63
CA VAL A 56 5.75 9.91 0.86
C VAL A 56 6.16 8.54 1.39
N GLY A 57 5.15 7.72 1.75
CA GLY A 57 5.36 6.33 2.15
C GLY A 57 5.48 5.42 0.93
N PHE A 58 6.46 4.51 0.92
CA PHE A 58 6.65 3.52 -0.12
C PHE A 58 7.16 2.18 0.45
N ALA A 59 7.05 1.09 -0.31
CA ALA A 59 7.26 -0.26 0.22
C ALA A 59 8.40 -1.05 -0.43
N GLY A 60 9.13 -0.45 -1.38
CA GLY A 60 10.25 -1.12 -2.04
C GLY A 60 9.82 -2.11 -3.13
N GLU A 61 8.55 -2.12 -3.56
CA GLU A 61 8.10 -2.94 -4.68
C GLU A 61 8.40 -2.25 -6.01
N ALA A 62 9.34 -2.83 -6.76
CA ALA A 62 9.65 -2.37 -8.11
C ALA A 62 8.66 -2.98 -9.14
N PRO A 63 8.21 -2.20 -10.12
CA PRO A 63 8.67 -0.86 -10.49
C PRO A 63 7.82 0.30 -9.94
N TYR A 64 6.95 0.07 -8.95
CA TYR A 64 6.01 1.07 -8.43
C TYR A 64 6.67 2.12 -7.55
N GLY A 65 7.30 1.70 -6.44
CA GLY A 65 7.98 2.61 -5.51
C GLY A 65 9.09 1.90 -4.77
N PHE A 66 10.34 2.14 -5.15
CA PHE A 66 11.52 1.43 -4.66
C PHE A 66 12.73 2.36 -4.53
N GLN A 67 13.82 1.85 -3.99
CA GLN A 67 15.10 2.57 -3.97
C GLN A 67 15.99 2.08 -5.11
N ASP A 68 16.57 3.03 -5.83
CA ASP A 68 17.56 2.81 -6.88
C ASP A 68 18.78 3.69 -6.54
N GLY A 69 19.91 3.04 -6.26
CA GLY A 69 21.10 3.76 -5.81
C GLY A 69 20.91 4.58 -4.50
N GLY A 70 19.97 4.20 -3.66
CA GLY A 70 19.61 4.93 -2.44
C GLY A 70 18.53 6.00 -2.62
N GLU A 71 18.19 6.34 -3.86
CA GLU A 71 17.20 7.37 -4.20
C GLU A 71 15.81 6.75 -4.42
N LEU A 72 14.76 7.50 -4.06
CA LEU A 72 13.38 7.11 -4.32
C LEU A 72 13.10 7.12 -5.83
N SER A 73 12.73 5.96 -6.36
CA SER A 73 12.49 5.71 -7.78
C SER A 73 11.19 4.91 -7.98
N GLY A 74 10.73 4.83 -9.20
CA GLY A 74 9.56 4.06 -9.58
C GLY A 74 8.48 4.89 -10.27
N GLU A 75 7.45 4.22 -10.71
CA GLU A 75 6.29 4.83 -11.40
C GLU A 75 5.62 5.87 -10.51
N ALA A 76 5.11 5.46 -9.34
CA ALA A 76 4.36 6.34 -8.45
C ALA A 76 5.20 7.54 -7.97
N PRO A 77 6.45 7.40 -7.48
CA PRO A 77 7.27 8.56 -7.13
C PRO A 77 7.56 9.49 -8.30
N THR A 78 7.65 8.98 -9.53
CA THR A 78 7.90 9.81 -10.71
C THR A 78 6.67 10.64 -11.08
N LEU A 79 5.49 10.05 -11.07
CA LEU A 79 4.23 10.78 -11.26
C LEU A 79 4.02 11.80 -10.15
N HIS A 80 4.17 11.38 -8.90
CA HIS A 80 3.98 12.24 -7.73
C HIS A 80 4.95 13.42 -7.72
N ARG A 81 6.22 13.22 -8.08
CA ARG A 81 7.18 14.31 -8.19
C ARG A 81 6.75 15.34 -9.23
N ALA A 82 6.28 14.90 -10.39
CA ALA A 82 5.77 15.80 -11.43
C ALA A 82 4.52 16.57 -10.95
N ILE A 83 3.59 15.88 -10.30
CA ILE A 83 2.34 16.44 -9.79
C ILE A 83 2.62 17.44 -8.65
N PHE A 84 3.36 17.03 -7.62
CA PHE A 84 3.65 17.90 -6.48
C PHE A 84 4.48 19.13 -6.87
N LYS A 85 5.40 18.99 -7.83
CA LYS A 85 6.11 20.13 -8.40
C LYS A 85 5.14 21.12 -9.07
N ALA A 86 4.17 20.64 -9.83
CA ALA A 86 3.13 21.48 -10.45
C ALA A 86 2.21 22.15 -9.40
N LEU A 87 2.01 21.49 -8.27
CA LEU A 87 1.27 22.03 -7.13
C LEU A 87 2.08 23.00 -6.24
N GLY A 88 3.34 23.27 -6.57
CA GLY A 88 4.22 24.17 -5.78
C GLY A 88 4.88 23.49 -4.58
N VAL A 89 4.99 22.16 -4.57
CA VAL A 89 5.67 21.35 -3.54
C VAL A 89 6.81 20.58 -4.22
N PRO A 90 8.02 21.15 -4.31
CA PRO A 90 9.08 20.61 -5.19
C PRO A 90 9.76 19.34 -4.69
N GLU A 91 9.75 19.08 -3.37
CA GLU A 91 10.52 17.98 -2.77
C GLU A 91 9.60 16.84 -2.29
N LEU A 92 9.97 15.59 -2.64
CA LEU A 92 9.43 14.38 -2.03
C LEU A 92 10.41 13.84 -1.01
N ARG A 93 9.99 13.70 0.25
CA ARG A 93 10.77 13.05 1.32
C ARG A 93 10.31 11.63 1.52
N PRO A 94 11.15 10.64 1.21
CA PRO A 94 10.77 9.24 1.25
C PRO A 94 10.70 8.68 2.69
N ALA A 95 9.74 7.79 2.93
CA ALA A 95 9.61 6.98 4.14
C ALA A 95 9.38 5.52 3.72
N LEU A 96 10.44 4.71 3.79
CA LEU A 96 10.36 3.27 3.50
C LEU A 96 9.68 2.54 4.67
N THR A 97 8.75 1.65 4.35
CA THR A 97 8.09 0.76 5.32
C THR A 97 7.61 -0.50 4.61
N ASP A 98 7.15 -1.51 5.36
CA ASP A 98 6.50 -2.68 4.78
C ASP A 98 5.16 -2.30 4.15
N PHE A 99 4.74 -3.01 3.09
CA PHE A 99 3.52 -2.70 2.35
C PHE A 99 2.27 -2.70 3.25
N GLY A 100 2.14 -3.67 4.15
CA GLY A 100 1.05 -3.74 5.12
C GLY A 100 1.01 -2.59 6.14
N SER A 101 2.12 -1.88 6.31
CA SER A 101 2.26 -0.73 7.22
C SER A 101 1.97 0.62 6.56
N LEU A 102 1.73 0.66 5.24
CA LEU A 102 1.49 1.91 4.50
C LEU A 102 0.21 2.62 4.97
N ILE A 103 -0.94 1.96 4.96
CA ILE A 103 -2.20 2.57 5.41
C ILE A 103 -2.15 2.94 6.90
N PRO A 104 -1.74 2.05 7.83
CA PRO A 104 -1.56 2.43 9.23
C PRO A 104 -0.61 3.62 9.44
N GLY A 105 0.51 3.66 8.71
CA GLY A 105 1.47 4.75 8.78
C GLY A 105 0.92 6.09 8.29
N LEU A 106 0.15 6.06 7.20
CA LEU A 106 -0.55 7.23 6.65
C LEU A 106 -1.57 7.78 7.66
N LEU A 107 -2.40 6.91 8.25
CA LEU A 107 -3.41 7.29 9.24
C LEU A 107 -2.78 7.83 10.53
N ALA A 108 -1.62 7.33 10.91
CA ALA A 108 -0.81 7.82 12.02
C ALA A 108 -0.02 9.11 11.71
N GLY A 109 -0.09 9.64 10.48
CA GLY A 109 0.60 10.87 10.07
C GLY A 109 2.11 10.73 9.93
N ARG A 110 2.65 9.51 9.75
CA ARG A 110 4.08 9.29 9.52
C ARG A 110 4.54 9.86 8.19
N PHE A 111 3.65 9.88 7.22
CA PHE A 111 3.80 10.51 5.89
C PHE A 111 2.45 11.06 5.43
N ASP A 112 2.45 11.87 4.40
CA ASP A 112 1.29 12.61 3.92
C ASP A 112 0.54 11.88 2.82
N VAL A 113 1.27 11.10 2.00
CA VAL A 113 0.77 10.37 0.82
C VAL A 113 1.46 9.02 0.72
N VAL A 114 0.76 7.98 0.25
CA VAL A 114 1.39 6.72 -0.16
C VAL A 114 1.73 6.79 -1.64
N SER A 115 2.98 6.43 -1.97
CA SER A 115 3.58 6.42 -3.31
C SER A 115 4.16 5.03 -3.61
N ALA A 116 3.27 4.04 -3.82
CA ALA A 116 3.66 2.62 -3.80
C ALA A 116 2.83 1.72 -4.74
N GLY A 117 2.14 2.28 -5.74
CA GLY A 117 1.30 1.48 -6.64
C GLY A 117 0.17 0.72 -5.92
N MET A 118 -0.43 1.33 -4.91
CA MET A 118 -1.43 0.64 -4.09
C MET A 118 -2.74 0.41 -4.84
N SER A 119 -3.16 -0.85 -4.98
CA SER A 119 -4.43 -1.22 -5.62
C SER A 119 -5.63 -0.60 -4.90
N ILE A 120 -6.54 -0.02 -5.68
CA ILE A 120 -7.82 0.54 -5.21
C ILE A 120 -8.80 -0.61 -5.00
N THR A 121 -9.23 -0.83 -3.76
CA THR A 121 -10.20 -1.89 -3.40
C THR A 121 -11.26 -1.35 -2.47
N PRO A 122 -12.49 -1.94 -2.44
CA PRO A 122 -13.55 -1.53 -1.52
C PRO A 122 -13.10 -1.52 -0.06
N GLU A 123 -12.34 -2.54 0.37
CA GLU A 123 -11.82 -2.63 1.75
C GLU A 123 -10.91 -1.45 2.10
N ARG A 124 -9.98 -1.10 1.21
CA ARG A 124 -9.05 0.01 1.43
C ARG A 124 -9.75 1.36 1.36
N CYS A 125 -10.71 1.52 0.44
CA CYS A 125 -11.52 2.74 0.32
C CYS A 125 -12.36 3.03 1.58
N GLY A 126 -12.72 2.00 2.35
CA GLY A 126 -13.37 2.17 3.66
C GLY A 126 -12.47 2.79 4.74
N LYS A 127 -11.16 2.85 4.52
CA LYS A 127 -10.17 3.33 5.51
C LYS A 127 -9.48 4.63 5.08
N VAL A 128 -9.29 4.82 3.78
CA VAL A 128 -8.52 5.92 3.18
C VAL A 128 -9.21 6.43 1.92
N ILE A 129 -8.73 7.54 1.37
CA ILE A 129 -9.16 8.02 0.05
C ILE A 129 -8.03 7.87 -0.96
N PHE A 130 -8.39 7.53 -2.19
CA PHE A 130 -7.47 7.37 -3.30
C PHE A 130 -7.57 8.54 -4.28
N SER A 131 -6.49 8.78 -5.04
CA SER A 131 -6.54 9.54 -6.29
C SER A 131 -7.40 8.82 -7.34
N GLN A 132 -7.63 9.46 -8.49
CA GLN A 132 -7.99 8.70 -9.69
C GLN A 132 -6.88 7.69 -10.02
N PRO A 133 -7.19 6.62 -10.79
CA PRO A 133 -6.21 5.60 -11.11
C PRO A 133 -4.98 6.19 -11.81
N GLU A 134 -3.79 5.76 -11.39
CA GLU A 134 -2.51 6.11 -12.00
C GLU A 134 -2.09 5.10 -13.05
N PHE A 135 -2.49 3.83 -12.84
CA PHE A 135 -2.18 2.73 -13.76
C PHE A 135 -3.26 1.64 -13.69
N VAL A 136 -3.22 0.75 -14.68
CA VAL A 136 -3.86 -0.56 -14.65
C VAL A 136 -2.80 -1.64 -14.91
N SER A 137 -2.84 -2.73 -14.15
CA SER A 137 -1.94 -3.86 -14.38
C SER A 137 -2.57 -5.15 -13.88
N PRO A 138 -3.04 -6.03 -14.79
CA PRO A 138 -3.60 -7.32 -14.40
C PRO A 138 -2.59 -8.18 -13.62
N THR A 139 -3.12 -9.11 -12.83
CA THR A 139 -2.33 -10.11 -12.11
C THR A 139 -1.65 -11.06 -13.11
N ALA A 140 -0.48 -11.56 -12.76
CA ALA A 140 0.19 -12.65 -13.47
C ALA A 140 0.82 -13.63 -12.48
N LEU A 141 1.27 -14.76 -12.97
CA LEU A 141 2.07 -15.72 -12.23
C LEU A 141 3.48 -15.72 -12.78
N MET A 142 4.47 -15.69 -11.91
CA MET A 142 5.84 -16.10 -12.22
C MET A 142 6.00 -17.54 -11.77
N VAL A 143 6.51 -18.39 -12.65
CA VAL A 143 6.72 -19.82 -12.42
C VAL A 143 8.15 -20.18 -12.79
N ARG A 144 8.62 -21.35 -12.36
CA ARG A 144 9.90 -21.89 -12.84
C ARG A 144 9.82 -22.14 -14.34
N GLN A 145 10.95 -21.98 -15.02
CA GLN A 145 11.05 -22.16 -16.46
C GLN A 145 10.47 -23.50 -16.92
N GLY A 146 9.69 -23.46 -18.00
CA GLY A 146 8.97 -24.61 -18.54
C GLY A 146 7.66 -24.91 -17.83
N ASN A 147 7.27 -24.13 -16.82
CA ASN A 147 5.99 -24.21 -16.11
C ASN A 147 5.54 -25.65 -15.82
N PRO A 148 6.25 -26.40 -14.97
CA PRO A 148 6.06 -27.86 -14.82
C PRO A 148 4.66 -28.26 -14.36
N LYS A 149 3.93 -27.36 -13.67
CA LYS A 149 2.53 -27.56 -13.24
C LYS A 149 1.49 -26.92 -14.19
N ARG A 150 1.92 -26.31 -15.30
CA ARG A 150 1.05 -25.64 -16.29
C ARG A 150 0.11 -24.61 -15.67
N LEU A 151 0.64 -23.79 -14.76
CA LEU A 151 -0.13 -22.78 -14.03
C LEU A 151 -0.35 -21.55 -14.91
N SER A 152 -1.60 -21.13 -15.08
CA SER A 152 -1.99 -19.95 -15.90
C SER A 152 -2.72 -18.88 -15.09
N ASP A 153 -3.37 -19.29 -14.00
CA ASP A 153 -4.23 -18.47 -13.15
C ASP A 153 -4.39 -19.12 -11.77
N PHE A 154 -5.13 -18.48 -10.87
CA PHE A 154 -5.38 -19.05 -9.53
C PHE A 154 -6.23 -20.30 -9.55
N ALA A 155 -7.16 -20.45 -10.51
CA ALA A 155 -7.96 -21.66 -10.62
C ALA A 155 -7.09 -22.87 -11.01
N SER A 156 -6.12 -22.69 -11.89
CA SER A 156 -5.13 -23.74 -12.18
C SER A 156 -4.26 -24.04 -10.97
N CYS A 157 -3.86 -23.03 -10.18
CA CYS A 157 -3.13 -23.26 -8.93
C CYS A 157 -3.93 -24.13 -7.95
N ALA A 158 -5.20 -23.85 -7.78
CA ALA A 158 -6.08 -24.63 -6.91
C ALA A 158 -6.22 -26.08 -7.41
N ARG A 159 -6.47 -26.27 -8.71
CA ARG A 159 -6.63 -27.59 -9.33
C ARG A 159 -5.37 -28.46 -9.23
N GLU A 160 -4.21 -27.87 -9.42
CA GLU A 160 -2.92 -28.58 -9.41
C GLU A 160 -2.30 -28.67 -8.00
N GLY A 161 -3.00 -28.22 -6.95
CA GLY A 161 -2.50 -28.19 -5.57
C GLY A 161 -1.20 -27.41 -5.44
N ALA A 162 -1.10 -26.27 -6.16
CA ALA A 162 0.11 -25.47 -6.19
C ALA A 162 0.23 -24.56 -4.98
N THR A 163 1.44 -24.42 -4.46
CA THR A 163 1.76 -23.40 -3.43
C THR A 163 2.02 -22.05 -4.09
N VAL A 164 1.26 -21.05 -3.69
CA VAL A 164 1.30 -19.70 -4.27
C VAL A 164 1.94 -18.71 -3.30
N GLY A 165 3.04 -18.10 -3.68
CA GLY A 165 3.64 -16.98 -2.97
C GLY A 165 2.94 -15.67 -3.35
N VAL A 166 2.72 -14.81 -2.37
CA VAL A 166 2.14 -13.47 -2.52
C VAL A 166 2.86 -12.49 -1.60
N LEU A 167 2.83 -11.19 -1.88
CA LEU A 167 3.33 -10.22 -0.91
C LEU A 167 2.34 -10.07 0.26
N THR A 168 2.89 -9.86 1.44
CA THR A 168 2.10 -9.61 2.67
C THR A 168 1.19 -8.40 2.47
N ALA A 169 -0.10 -8.56 2.77
CA ALA A 169 -1.16 -7.56 2.61
C ALA A 169 -1.44 -7.13 1.14
N ALA A 170 -0.87 -7.82 0.14
CA ALA A 170 -1.24 -7.63 -1.25
C ALA A 170 -2.58 -8.31 -1.56
N VAL A 171 -3.25 -7.85 -2.62
CA VAL A 171 -4.60 -8.31 -3.01
C VAL A 171 -4.61 -9.76 -3.53
N GLU A 172 -3.48 -10.22 -4.06
CA GLU A 172 -3.33 -11.54 -4.66
C GLU A 172 -3.63 -12.67 -3.69
N ALA A 173 -3.40 -12.46 -2.37
CA ALA A 173 -3.74 -13.44 -1.34
C ALA A 173 -5.25 -13.72 -1.31
N SER A 174 -6.08 -12.67 -1.34
CA SER A 174 -7.53 -12.81 -1.35
C SER A 174 -8.05 -13.42 -2.66
N TYR A 175 -7.42 -13.09 -3.78
CA TYR A 175 -7.78 -13.62 -5.08
C TYR A 175 -7.47 -15.12 -5.22
N ALA A 176 -6.30 -15.54 -4.73
CA ALA A 176 -5.91 -16.96 -4.71
C ALA A 176 -6.91 -17.78 -3.87
N LYS A 177 -7.24 -17.31 -2.66
CA LYS A 177 -8.21 -17.95 -1.79
C LYS A 177 -9.61 -18.02 -2.41
N ALA A 178 -10.08 -16.92 -3.01
CA ALA A 178 -11.37 -16.89 -3.69
C ALA A 178 -11.45 -17.85 -4.88
N ALA A 179 -10.33 -18.16 -5.53
CA ALA A 179 -10.23 -19.15 -6.60
C ALA A 179 -10.08 -20.61 -6.10
N GLY A 180 -10.10 -20.83 -4.77
CA GLY A 180 -10.04 -22.15 -4.17
C GLY A 180 -8.62 -22.64 -3.81
N VAL A 181 -7.61 -21.79 -3.85
CA VAL A 181 -6.28 -22.14 -3.31
C VAL A 181 -6.38 -22.24 -1.79
N PRO A 182 -6.02 -23.37 -1.16
CA PRO A 182 -6.09 -23.55 0.29
C PRO A 182 -5.26 -22.51 1.04
N ASP A 183 -5.72 -22.10 2.22
CA ASP A 183 -5.06 -21.06 3.03
C ASP A 183 -3.60 -21.41 3.35
N ASP A 184 -3.33 -22.67 3.65
CA ASP A 184 -2.00 -23.20 3.94
C ASP A 184 -1.11 -23.30 2.70
N ALA A 185 -1.67 -23.26 1.49
CA ALA A 185 -0.94 -23.20 0.23
C ALA A 185 -0.63 -21.75 -0.22
N VAL A 186 -1.23 -20.72 0.41
CA VAL A 186 -0.90 -19.32 0.16
C VAL A 186 0.21 -18.88 1.12
N LYS A 187 1.39 -18.55 0.59
CA LYS A 187 2.58 -18.16 1.37
C LYS A 187 2.83 -16.66 1.28
N SER A 188 2.72 -15.97 2.41
CA SER A 188 3.02 -14.54 2.50
C SER A 188 4.53 -14.30 2.57
N LEU A 189 5.02 -13.36 1.77
CA LEU A 189 6.42 -12.99 1.61
C LEU A 189 6.58 -11.49 1.89
N ALA A 190 7.66 -11.10 2.55
CA ALA A 190 7.85 -9.71 2.94
C ALA A 190 8.24 -8.81 1.76
N LYS A 191 9.07 -9.33 0.87
CA LYS A 191 9.65 -8.59 -0.27
C LYS A 191 9.49 -9.35 -1.57
N GLN A 192 9.51 -8.62 -2.65
CA GLN A 192 9.44 -9.14 -4.02
C GLN A 192 10.60 -10.12 -4.33
N GLN A 193 11.81 -9.83 -3.86
CA GLN A 193 12.96 -10.70 -4.04
C GLN A 193 12.81 -12.04 -3.29
N ASP A 194 12.22 -12.01 -2.08
CA ASP A 194 11.95 -13.24 -1.31
C ASP A 194 11.03 -14.20 -2.09
N GLY A 195 10.11 -13.64 -2.92
CA GLY A 195 9.24 -14.40 -3.81
C GLY A 195 10.01 -15.13 -4.91
N LEU A 196 10.92 -14.45 -5.56
CA LEU A 196 11.79 -15.05 -6.57
C LEU A 196 12.66 -16.15 -5.94
N ASP A 197 13.29 -15.88 -4.82
CA ASP A 197 14.16 -16.81 -4.12
C ASP A 197 13.39 -18.05 -3.62
N ALA A 198 12.15 -17.86 -3.15
CA ALA A 198 11.29 -18.98 -2.74
C ALA A 198 10.88 -19.84 -3.94
N LEU A 199 10.61 -19.22 -5.10
CA LEU A 199 10.25 -19.90 -6.33
C LEU A 199 11.43 -20.74 -6.87
N LEU A 200 12.62 -20.14 -6.92
CA LEU A 200 13.84 -20.82 -7.38
C LEU A 200 14.21 -21.98 -6.45
N ALA A 201 14.03 -21.81 -5.14
CA ALA A 201 14.26 -22.85 -4.14
C ALA A 201 13.17 -23.95 -4.10
N GLY A 202 12.11 -23.84 -4.93
CA GLY A 202 10.99 -24.79 -4.95
C GLY A 202 10.11 -24.76 -3.70
N ARG A 203 10.18 -23.71 -2.88
CA ARG A 203 9.31 -23.51 -1.70
C ARG A 203 7.90 -23.05 -2.06
N ILE A 204 7.75 -22.46 -3.24
CA ILE A 204 6.49 -22.12 -3.88
C ILE A 204 6.51 -22.58 -5.34
N ASP A 205 5.34 -22.85 -5.91
CA ASP A 205 5.19 -23.27 -7.32
C ASP A 205 4.95 -22.08 -8.24
N ALA A 206 4.27 -21.05 -7.73
CA ALA A 206 4.04 -19.80 -8.42
C ALA A 206 4.23 -18.62 -7.48
N PHE A 207 4.67 -17.48 -8.02
CA PHE A 207 4.67 -16.19 -7.32
C PHE A 207 3.72 -15.25 -8.05
N ALA A 208 2.70 -14.75 -7.34
CA ALA A 208 1.64 -13.92 -7.89
C ALA A 208 1.84 -12.45 -7.51
N LEU A 209 1.88 -11.59 -8.50
CA LEU A 209 1.86 -10.12 -8.40
C LEU A 209 1.19 -9.53 -9.65
N THR A 210 1.20 -8.22 -9.78
CA THR A 210 0.88 -7.58 -11.06
C THR A 210 1.88 -8.01 -12.14
N GLY A 211 1.41 -8.18 -13.36
CA GLY A 211 2.26 -8.61 -14.47
C GLY A 211 3.46 -7.69 -14.72
N ILE A 212 3.32 -6.39 -14.43
CA ILE A 212 4.43 -5.45 -14.60
C ILE A 212 5.52 -5.65 -13.54
N SER A 213 5.16 -5.91 -12.28
CA SER A 213 6.13 -6.23 -11.21
C SER A 213 6.91 -7.51 -11.54
N LEU A 214 6.22 -8.54 -11.99
CA LEU A 214 6.88 -9.80 -12.33
C LEU A 214 7.81 -9.67 -13.55
N ARG A 215 7.38 -8.93 -14.58
CA ARG A 215 8.26 -8.66 -15.75
C ARG A 215 9.48 -7.83 -15.36
N TRP A 216 9.31 -6.86 -14.46
CA TRP A 216 10.45 -6.12 -13.92
C TRP A 216 11.40 -7.03 -13.17
N LEU A 217 10.89 -7.85 -12.26
CA LEU A 217 11.68 -8.78 -11.46
C LEU A 217 12.46 -9.77 -12.34
N ALA A 218 11.83 -10.34 -13.36
CA ALA A 218 12.50 -11.22 -14.32
C ALA A 218 13.60 -10.48 -15.10
N ARG A 219 13.34 -9.26 -15.55
CA ARG A 219 14.29 -8.45 -16.30
C ARG A 219 15.52 -8.03 -15.48
N THR A 220 15.35 -7.76 -14.20
CA THR A 220 16.44 -7.35 -13.30
C THR A 220 17.22 -8.54 -12.73
N ASN A 221 16.68 -9.76 -12.85
CA ASN A 221 17.33 -11.00 -12.43
C ASN A 221 17.60 -11.90 -13.65
N GLN A 222 18.34 -11.37 -14.64
CA GLN A 222 18.71 -12.10 -15.85
C GLN A 222 19.49 -13.36 -15.51
N GLY A 223 19.04 -14.49 -16.09
CA GLY A 223 19.62 -15.80 -15.79
C GLY A 223 18.88 -16.61 -14.72
N ALA A 224 17.91 -16.01 -14.00
CA ALA A 224 17.01 -16.78 -13.16
C ALA A 224 16.13 -17.69 -14.04
N ALA A 225 16.05 -18.99 -13.68
CA ALA A 225 15.28 -19.99 -14.43
C ALA A 225 13.76 -19.84 -14.14
N VAL A 226 13.19 -18.70 -14.51
CA VAL A 226 11.78 -18.38 -14.32
C VAL A 226 11.16 -17.83 -15.60
N GLU A 227 9.84 -17.90 -15.68
CA GLU A 227 9.05 -17.27 -16.73
C GLU A 227 7.82 -16.59 -16.14
N VAL A 228 7.34 -15.53 -16.79
CA VAL A 228 6.11 -14.80 -16.41
C VAL A 228 5.01 -15.20 -17.37
N GLY A 229 3.95 -15.79 -16.84
CA GLY A 229 2.75 -16.16 -17.59
C GLY A 229 1.99 -14.97 -18.13
N SER A 230 1.01 -15.25 -18.99
CA SER A 230 0.08 -14.24 -19.50
C SER A 230 -0.69 -13.60 -18.34
N PRO A 231 -0.85 -12.27 -18.33
CA PRO A 231 -1.67 -11.59 -17.33
C PRO A 231 -3.14 -12.01 -17.44
N PHE A 232 -3.80 -12.10 -16.28
CA PHE A 232 -5.22 -12.45 -16.17
C PHE A 232 -5.92 -11.52 -15.16
N VAL A 233 -7.24 -11.46 -15.25
CA VAL A 233 -8.10 -10.71 -14.32
C VAL A 233 -8.77 -11.73 -13.39
N PRO A 234 -8.41 -11.75 -12.09
CA PRO A 234 -9.05 -12.65 -11.11
C PRO A 234 -10.54 -12.36 -10.94
N GLU A 235 -11.30 -13.34 -10.45
CA GLU A 235 -12.69 -13.18 -10.06
C GLU A 235 -12.88 -13.50 -8.58
N VAL A 236 -13.70 -12.70 -7.90
CA VAL A 236 -14.10 -12.93 -6.50
C VAL A 236 -15.63 -12.83 -6.44
N GLY A 237 -16.29 -13.93 -6.07
CA GLY A 237 -17.76 -13.97 -6.03
C GLY A 237 -18.44 -13.64 -7.37
N GLY A 238 -17.83 -14.03 -8.50
CA GLY A 238 -18.31 -13.72 -9.85
C GLY A 238 -18.02 -12.29 -10.32
N VAL A 239 -17.30 -11.49 -9.53
CA VAL A 239 -16.91 -10.12 -9.87
C VAL A 239 -15.44 -10.07 -10.31
N ARG A 240 -15.18 -9.57 -11.51
CA ARG A 240 -13.83 -9.40 -12.04
C ARG A 240 -13.07 -8.34 -11.24
N GLN A 241 -11.87 -8.66 -10.79
CA GLN A 241 -11.03 -7.80 -9.96
C GLN A 241 -10.06 -7.01 -10.85
N TRP A 242 -10.41 -5.76 -11.12
CA TRP A 242 -9.56 -4.88 -11.91
C TRP A 242 -8.38 -4.37 -11.07
N SER A 243 -7.17 -4.73 -11.46
CA SER A 243 -5.96 -4.25 -10.80
C SER A 243 -5.62 -2.86 -11.31
N ALA A 244 -6.15 -1.85 -10.65
CA ALA A 244 -5.80 -0.45 -10.85
C ALA A 244 -5.35 0.15 -9.52
N GLY A 245 -4.36 1.00 -9.53
CA GLY A 245 -3.82 1.61 -8.33
C GLY A 245 -3.68 3.12 -8.44
N GLY A 246 -3.41 3.77 -7.31
CA GLY A 246 -3.24 5.20 -7.23
C GLY A 246 -2.60 5.67 -5.92
N ALA A 247 -2.39 6.98 -5.82
CA ALA A 247 -1.95 7.64 -4.60
C ALA A 247 -2.98 7.51 -3.49
N VAL A 248 -2.51 7.38 -2.24
CA VAL A 248 -3.41 7.24 -1.09
C VAL A 248 -3.24 8.40 -0.14
N PHE A 249 -4.36 8.94 0.33
CA PHE A 249 -4.44 10.08 1.24
C PHE A 249 -5.28 9.74 2.46
N ARG A 250 -5.08 10.49 3.56
CA ARG A 250 -5.97 10.42 4.72
C ARG A 250 -7.38 10.87 4.36
N PRO A 251 -8.44 10.36 5.00
CA PRO A 251 -9.82 10.72 4.69
C PRO A 251 -10.11 12.22 4.73
N GLY A 252 -9.40 12.98 5.59
CA GLY A 252 -9.55 14.44 5.71
C GLY A 252 -8.82 15.26 4.65
N ALA A 253 -7.94 14.66 3.83
CA ALA A 253 -7.09 15.37 2.87
C ALA A 253 -7.72 15.47 1.47
N ARG A 254 -9.03 15.74 1.40
CA ARG A 254 -9.77 15.80 0.11
C ARG A 254 -9.30 16.93 -0.79
N ASP A 255 -9.02 18.11 -0.22
CA ASP A 255 -8.51 19.26 -0.95
C ASP A 255 -7.18 18.95 -1.66
N LEU A 256 -6.27 18.28 -0.96
CA LEU A 256 -5.00 17.82 -1.53
C LEU A 256 -5.23 16.77 -2.62
N ARG A 257 -6.07 15.74 -2.36
CA ARG A 257 -6.40 14.71 -3.31
C ARG A 257 -7.02 15.29 -4.58
N ASP A 258 -7.96 16.23 -4.47
CA ASP A 258 -8.64 16.85 -5.61
C ASP A 258 -7.67 17.74 -6.43
N ALA A 259 -6.73 18.41 -5.75
CA ALA A 259 -5.67 19.15 -6.43
C ALA A 259 -4.72 18.20 -7.17
N PHE A 260 -4.35 17.10 -6.54
CA PHE A 260 -3.54 16.03 -7.12
C PHE A 260 -4.21 15.44 -8.37
N ASP A 261 -5.48 15.09 -8.30
CA ASP A 261 -6.25 14.52 -9.40
C ASP A 261 -6.33 15.43 -10.61
N ARG A 262 -6.41 16.75 -10.42
CA ARG A 262 -6.38 17.72 -11.53
C ARG A 262 -5.05 17.68 -12.31
N GLU A 263 -3.93 17.52 -11.60
CA GLU A 263 -2.62 17.42 -12.26
C GLU A 263 -2.40 16.01 -12.86
N LEU A 264 -2.86 14.96 -12.16
CA LEU A 264 -2.82 13.58 -12.65
C LEU A 264 -3.57 13.45 -13.98
N ALA A 265 -4.75 14.04 -14.10
CA ALA A 265 -5.56 14.01 -15.33
C ALA A 265 -4.82 14.59 -16.55
N LYS A 266 -3.94 15.58 -16.37
CA LYS A 266 -3.11 16.14 -17.45
C LYS A 266 -2.01 15.16 -17.91
N ILE A 267 -1.63 14.20 -17.06
CA ILE A 267 -0.64 13.18 -17.39
C ILE A 267 -1.34 11.97 -18.01
N THR A 268 -2.32 11.39 -17.33
CA THR A 268 -3.00 10.17 -17.77
C THR A 268 -3.93 10.42 -18.98
N GLY A 269 -4.33 11.66 -19.20
CA GLY A 269 -5.10 12.08 -20.39
C GLY A 269 -4.30 12.12 -21.69
N ASP A 270 -2.96 12.02 -21.63
CA ASP A 270 -2.03 12.02 -22.75
C ASP A 270 -1.08 10.82 -22.64
N ALA A 271 -1.28 9.83 -23.49
CA ALA A 271 -0.50 8.60 -23.48
C ALA A 271 1.00 8.85 -23.71
N GLY A 272 1.37 9.82 -24.55
CA GLY A 272 2.77 10.19 -24.80
C GLY A 272 3.42 10.77 -23.55
N ARG A 273 2.73 11.66 -22.86
CA ARG A 273 3.20 12.25 -21.59
C ARG A 273 3.33 11.20 -20.49
N TYR A 274 2.31 10.32 -20.38
CA TYR A 274 2.34 9.22 -19.41
C TYR A 274 3.56 8.31 -19.64
N VAL A 275 3.69 7.78 -20.87
CA VAL A 275 4.80 6.88 -21.23
C VAL A 275 6.15 7.59 -21.13
N GLY A 276 6.23 8.88 -21.49
CA GLY A 276 7.44 9.69 -21.33
C GLY A 276 7.94 9.77 -19.90
N LEU A 277 7.04 9.77 -18.91
CA LEU A 277 7.39 9.78 -17.49
C LEU A 277 7.75 8.39 -16.95
N VAL A 278 6.92 7.36 -17.27
CA VAL A 278 6.99 6.06 -16.58
C VAL A 278 7.46 4.91 -17.46
N GLY A 279 7.71 5.13 -18.74
CA GLY A 279 8.10 4.10 -19.70
C GLY A 279 9.41 3.39 -19.35
N ARG A 280 10.36 4.09 -18.73
CA ARG A 280 11.62 3.49 -18.23
C ARG A 280 11.40 2.38 -17.20
N PHE A 281 10.25 2.39 -16.53
CA PHE A 281 9.83 1.37 -15.56
C PHE A 281 9.04 0.22 -16.21
N GLY A 282 8.86 0.24 -17.53
CA GLY A 282 8.14 -0.79 -18.27
C GLY A 282 6.65 -0.52 -18.46
N PHE A 283 6.15 0.66 -18.05
CA PHE A 283 4.79 1.10 -18.32
C PHE A 283 4.66 1.58 -19.76
N THR A 284 3.60 1.18 -20.41
CA THR A 284 3.25 1.55 -21.80
C THR A 284 1.87 2.21 -21.82
N ALA A 285 1.38 2.53 -23.00
CA ALA A 285 -0.01 3.03 -23.16
C ALA A 285 -1.06 2.00 -22.69
N LYS A 286 -0.70 0.71 -22.58
CA LYS A 286 -1.61 -0.35 -22.09
C LYS A 286 -1.83 -0.27 -20.59
N GLU A 287 -0.84 0.18 -19.85
CA GLU A 287 -0.91 0.37 -18.42
C GLU A 287 -1.49 1.75 -18.04
N ALA A 288 -1.65 2.68 -18.98
CA ALA A 288 -2.36 3.93 -18.73
C ALA A 288 -3.85 3.65 -18.42
N PRO A 289 -4.42 4.27 -17.36
CA PRO A 289 -5.79 3.99 -16.99
C PRO A 289 -6.76 4.48 -18.08
N PRO A 290 -7.76 3.65 -18.45
CA PRO A 290 -8.81 4.09 -19.37
C PRO A 290 -9.56 5.30 -18.80
N ARG A 291 -9.95 6.24 -19.67
CA ARG A 291 -10.69 7.44 -19.24
C ARG A 291 -12.05 7.13 -18.59
N SER A 292 -12.64 5.97 -18.87
CA SER A 292 -13.88 5.51 -18.23
C SER A 292 -13.68 4.95 -16.82
N LEU A 293 -12.46 4.54 -16.44
CA LEU A 293 -12.18 3.94 -15.14
C LEU A 293 -12.15 5.01 -14.06
N ARG A 294 -12.97 4.85 -13.04
CA ARG A 294 -13.06 5.78 -11.90
C ARG A 294 -12.76 5.08 -10.59
N THR A 295 -12.07 5.80 -9.71
CA THR A 295 -11.83 5.35 -8.33
C THR A 295 -13.12 5.02 -7.61
N ALA A 296 -14.20 5.79 -7.82
CA ALA A 296 -15.50 5.53 -7.21
C ALA A 296 -16.08 4.16 -7.61
N ASP A 297 -15.89 3.73 -8.86
CA ASP A 297 -16.36 2.44 -9.33
C ASP A 297 -15.54 1.30 -8.71
N LEU A 298 -14.22 1.45 -8.67
CA LEU A 298 -13.32 0.49 -8.02
C LEU A 298 -13.61 0.37 -6.52
N CYS A 299 -13.87 1.46 -5.83
CA CYS A 299 -14.28 1.47 -4.43
C CYS A 299 -15.64 0.79 -4.20
N ALA A 300 -16.51 0.81 -5.21
CA ALA A 300 -17.79 0.08 -5.20
C ALA A 300 -17.66 -1.38 -5.67
N GLY A 301 -16.45 -1.88 -5.95
CA GLY A 301 -16.22 -3.22 -6.46
C GLY A 301 -16.63 -3.42 -7.93
N LYS A 302 -16.72 -2.32 -8.69
CA LYS A 302 -17.11 -2.33 -10.10
C LYS A 302 -15.88 -2.15 -10.99
N GLY A 303 -15.86 -2.84 -12.13
CA GLY A 303 -14.86 -2.61 -13.17
C GLY A 303 -15.24 -1.42 -14.08
N PRO A 304 -14.38 -1.11 -15.09
CA PRO A 304 -14.76 -0.17 -16.14
C PRO A 304 -15.99 -0.67 -16.89
N ALA A 305 -16.88 0.27 -17.19
CA ALA A 305 -18.08 0.02 -18.02
C ALA A 305 -17.69 -0.35 -19.46
#